data_9f3f1eab0fd6cca2130f9c6b9e04d929
#
_entry.id   9f3f1eab0fd6cca2130f9c6b9e04d929
#
_cell.length_a   1.000
_cell.length_b   1.000
_cell.length_c   1.000
_cell.angle_alpha   90.00
_cell.angle_beta   90.00
_cell.angle_gamma   90.00
#
_symmetry.space_group_name_H-M   'P 1'
#
loop_
_entity.id
_entity.type
_entity.pdbx_description
1 polymer ?
#
loop_
_entity_poly.entity_id
_entity_poly.type
_entity_poly.pdbx_seq_one_letter_code
_entity_poly.pdbx_strand_id
1 'polypeptide(L)'
;GLILVFLALVRFGRFIEYIPAAVTQGFISGIAVVLAVLQVKDFFGLPLDTLPSEILEKIWLLLQSLTLLHWPSLLVGSLTLLILLAWPARWARFPKHLPAVLIGLLSALLLGWLGYPVATIASEFGFVWPDGQQGTGIPPMLPQWALPWQWDLAKGHHLLYADTLRSLFIAACTIAILGAIESLLSAITLDQLTQQHHNSNGELLGQGLGNLAAPFFGGFAASASLSRSCTNCPAPT
;
A
#
# COMPACT_ATOMS: atom_id res chain seq x y z
N GLY A 1 6.87 -4.96 -14.45
CA GLY A 1 8.32 -5.08 -14.56
C GLY A 1 8.82 -4.71 -15.95
N LEU A 2 8.47 -5.46 -17.00
CA LEU A 2 8.97 -5.26 -18.38
C LEU A 2 8.80 -3.82 -18.89
N ILE A 3 7.65 -3.21 -18.65
CA ILE A 3 7.37 -1.84 -19.08
C ILE A 3 8.31 -0.86 -18.39
N LEU A 4 8.59 -1.03 -17.10
CA LEU A 4 9.52 -0.18 -16.34
C LEU A 4 10.95 -0.33 -16.86
N VAL A 5 11.40 -1.55 -17.15
CA VAL A 5 12.71 -1.80 -17.77
C VAL A 5 12.81 -1.10 -19.13
N PHE A 6 11.77 -1.22 -19.94
CA PHE A 6 11.70 -0.53 -21.23
C PHE A 6 11.77 1.00 -21.06
N LEU A 7 11.01 1.58 -20.14
CA LEU A 7 11.05 3.01 -19.83
C LEU A 7 12.46 3.46 -19.36
N ALA A 8 13.14 2.63 -18.57
CA ALA A 8 14.51 2.90 -18.15
C ALA A 8 15.49 2.91 -19.33
N LEU A 9 15.38 1.93 -20.25
CA LEU A 9 16.26 1.82 -21.43
C LEU A 9 16.07 2.98 -22.42
N VAL A 10 14.83 3.45 -22.61
CA VAL A 10 14.57 4.65 -23.44
C VAL A 10 14.85 5.96 -22.70
N ARG A 11 15.40 5.87 -21.47
CA ARG A 11 15.78 7.02 -20.62
C ARG A 11 14.58 7.92 -20.26
N PHE A 12 13.41 7.32 -20.11
CA PHE A 12 12.17 8.04 -19.79
C PHE A 12 12.22 8.70 -18.40
N GLY A 13 13.06 8.23 -17.48
CA GLY A 13 13.25 8.81 -16.16
C GLY A 13 13.56 10.31 -16.19
N ARG A 14 14.27 10.79 -17.22
CA ARG A 14 14.57 12.21 -17.38
C ARG A 14 13.34 13.08 -17.66
N PHE A 15 12.30 12.53 -18.27
CA PHE A 15 11.07 13.29 -18.54
C PHE A 15 10.30 13.62 -17.27
N ILE A 16 10.41 12.80 -16.25
CA ILE A 16 9.73 13.01 -14.96
C ILE A 16 10.36 14.18 -14.18
N GLU A 17 11.66 14.45 -14.38
CA GLU A 17 12.34 15.60 -13.79
C GLU A 17 11.73 16.95 -14.26
N TYR A 18 11.05 16.97 -15.39
CA TYR A 18 10.35 18.15 -15.91
C TYR A 18 8.92 18.32 -15.38
N ILE A 19 8.43 17.39 -14.55
CA ILE A 19 7.09 17.52 -13.97
C ILE A 19 7.09 18.68 -12.97
N PRO A 20 6.22 19.68 -13.15
CA PRO A 20 6.14 20.80 -12.21
C PRO A 20 5.78 20.34 -10.79
N ALA A 21 6.42 20.96 -9.79
CA ALA A 21 6.17 20.63 -8.37
C ALA A 21 4.69 20.71 -7.98
N ALA A 22 3.91 21.61 -8.61
CA ALA A 22 2.48 21.72 -8.37
C ALA A 22 1.69 20.46 -8.75
N VAL A 23 2.09 19.78 -9.86
CA VAL A 23 1.46 18.52 -10.29
C VAL A 23 1.78 17.40 -9.30
N THR A 24 3.04 17.32 -8.87
CA THR A 24 3.50 16.39 -7.84
C THR A 24 2.73 16.55 -6.53
N GLN A 25 2.63 17.80 -6.06
CA GLN A 25 1.92 18.14 -4.83
C GLN A 25 0.43 17.77 -4.93
N GLY A 26 -0.20 18.09 -6.08
CA GLY A 26 -1.60 17.75 -6.34
C GLY A 26 -1.83 16.23 -6.34
N PHE A 27 -0.95 15.47 -6.98
CA PHE A 27 -1.01 14.00 -7.01
C PHE A 27 -0.89 13.38 -5.60
N ILE A 28 0.12 13.78 -4.83
CA ILE A 28 0.33 13.28 -3.46
C ILE A 28 -0.86 13.64 -2.57
N SER A 29 -1.35 14.88 -2.66
CA SER A 29 -2.51 15.33 -1.88
C SER A 29 -3.78 14.58 -2.26
N GLY A 30 -3.99 14.32 -3.56
CA GLY A 30 -5.11 13.52 -4.04
C GLY A 30 -5.09 12.09 -3.49
N ILE A 31 -3.94 11.42 -3.54
CA ILE A 31 -3.77 10.08 -2.95
C ILE A 31 -4.04 10.11 -1.44
N ALA A 32 -3.53 11.12 -0.73
CA ALA A 32 -3.74 11.24 0.71
C ALA A 32 -5.23 11.35 1.07
N VAL A 33 -6.00 12.14 0.30
CA VAL A 33 -7.45 12.27 0.49
C VAL A 33 -8.16 10.95 0.22
N VAL A 34 -7.83 10.27 -0.89
CA VAL A 34 -8.44 8.96 -1.21
C VAL A 34 -8.13 7.93 -0.13
N LEU A 35 -6.89 7.85 0.33
CA LEU A 35 -6.51 6.94 1.41
C LEU A 35 -7.22 7.28 2.71
N ALA A 36 -7.35 8.56 3.06
CA ALA A 36 -8.09 8.98 4.25
C ALA A 36 -9.55 8.53 4.20
N VAL A 37 -10.22 8.72 3.04
CA VAL A 37 -11.62 8.27 2.85
C VAL A 37 -11.74 6.75 2.98
N LEU A 38 -10.80 6.00 2.41
CA LEU A 38 -10.81 4.52 2.52
C LEU A 38 -10.62 4.04 3.96
N GLN A 39 -9.80 4.74 4.74
CA GLN A 39 -9.54 4.37 6.15
C GLN A 39 -10.69 4.71 7.11
N VAL A 40 -11.63 5.57 6.70
CA VAL A 40 -12.79 5.92 7.54
C VAL A 40 -13.58 4.68 7.96
N LYS A 41 -13.82 3.75 7.02
CA LYS A 41 -14.53 2.49 7.31
C LYS A 41 -13.89 1.74 8.48
N ASP A 42 -12.59 1.49 8.38
CA ASP A 42 -11.85 0.67 9.35
C ASP A 42 -11.63 1.41 10.67
N PHE A 43 -11.38 2.72 10.60
CA PHE A 43 -11.18 3.57 11.78
C PHE A 43 -12.44 3.63 12.67
N PHE A 44 -13.61 3.75 12.07
CA PHE A 44 -14.89 3.74 12.77
C PHE A 44 -15.48 2.33 12.96
N GLY A 45 -14.84 1.30 12.38
CA GLY A 45 -15.31 -0.09 12.43
C GLY A 45 -16.70 -0.27 11.81
N LEU A 46 -16.95 0.38 10.64
CA LEU A 46 -18.25 0.33 10.00
C LEU A 46 -18.47 -1.03 9.33
N PRO A 47 -19.63 -1.69 9.55
CA PRO A 47 -19.95 -3.00 8.99
C PRO A 47 -20.37 -2.91 7.51
N LEU A 48 -19.44 -2.51 6.64
CA LEU A 48 -19.66 -2.35 5.22
C LEU A 48 -18.82 -3.39 4.47
N ASP A 49 -19.43 -4.34 3.80
CA ASP A 49 -18.72 -5.38 3.04
C ASP A 49 -18.09 -4.82 1.77
N THR A 50 -18.81 -3.96 1.06
CA THR A 50 -18.34 -3.36 -0.19
C THR A 50 -18.53 -1.85 -0.18
N LEU A 51 -17.55 -1.13 -0.72
CA LEU A 51 -17.64 0.31 -0.94
C LEU A 51 -17.88 0.58 -2.43
N PRO A 52 -18.71 1.58 -2.80
CA PRO A 52 -18.87 2.01 -4.17
C PRO A 52 -17.54 2.41 -4.81
N SER A 53 -17.44 2.29 -6.13
CA SER A 53 -16.26 2.72 -6.89
C SER A 53 -16.12 4.24 -6.91
N GLU A 54 -17.24 4.95 -7.04
CA GLU A 54 -17.29 6.42 -7.08
C GLU A 54 -17.00 7.03 -5.71
N ILE A 55 -16.11 8.04 -5.67
CA ILE A 55 -15.63 8.62 -4.41
C ILE A 55 -16.74 9.38 -3.65
N LEU A 56 -17.63 10.07 -4.39
CA LEU A 56 -18.73 10.83 -3.78
C LEU A 56 -19.78 9.90 -3.16
N GLU A 57 -20.14 8.84 -3.85
CA GLU A 57 -21.05 7.82 -3.32
C GLU A 57 -20.46 7.12 -2.10
N LYS A 58 -19.15 6.85 -2.14
CA LYS A 58 -18.40 6.29 -1.03
C LYS A 58 -18.47 7.19 0.21
N ILE A 59 -18.18 8.48 0.05
CA ILE A 59 -18.26 9.46 1.14
C ILE A 59 -19.69 9.52 1.71
N TRP A 60 -20.68 9.57 0.83
CA TRP A 60 -22.08 9.60 1.23
C TRP A 60 -22.48 8.36 2.05
N LEU A 61 -22.13 7.17 1.56
CA LEU A 61 -22.37 5.92 2.26
C LEU A 61 -21.67 5.87 3.63
N LEU A 62 -20.41 6.30 3.71
CA LEU A 62 -19.67 6.35 4.97
C LEU A 62 -20.33 7.30 5.96
N LEU A 63 -20.79 8.48 5.53
CA LEU A 63 -21.48 9.43 6.40
C LEU A 63 -22.81 8.88 6.94
N GLN A 64 -23.59 8.20 6.09
CA GLN A 64 -24.84 7.57 6.53
C GLN A 64 -24.58 6.41 7.53
N SER A 65 -23.48 5.70 7.36
CA SER A 65 -23.12 4.54 8.18
C SER A 65 -22.47 4.91 9.51
N LEU A 66 -22.17 6.18 9.77
CA LEU A 66 -21.57 6.63 11.05
C LEU A 66 -22.45 6.33 12.27
N THR A 67 -23.74 6.14 12.09
CA THR A 67 -24.67 5.71 13.15
C THR A 67 -24.40 4.28 13.63
N LEU A 68 -23.74 3.46 12.81
CA LEU A 68 -23.36 2.07 13.09
C LEU A 68 -21.93 1.95 13.65
N LEU A 69 -21.38 3.01 14.17
CA LEU A 69 -20.02 3.12 14.70
C LEU A 69 -19.73 2.01 15.73
N HIS A 70 -18.61 1.32 15.54
CA HIS A 70 -18.10 0.33 16.48
C HIS A 70 -17.09 0.98 17.43
N TRP A 71 -17.54 1.33 18.64
CA TRP A 71 -16.73 2.07 19.61
C TRP A 71 -15.37 1.42 19.96
N PRO A 72 -15.21 0.05 20.01
CA PRO A 72 -13.91 -0.55 20.28
C PRO A 72 -12.88 -0.27 19.18
N SER A 73 -13.30 -0.33 17.91
CA SER A 73 -12.44 0.01 16.77
C SER A 73 -12.01 1.47 16.81
N LEU A 74 -12.95 2.36 17.09
CA LEU A 74 -12.69 3.79 17.24
C LEU A 74 -11.71 4.06 18.39
N LEU A 75 -11.83 3.36 19.50
CA LEU A 75 -10.92 3.51 20.64
C LEU A 75 -9.50 3.10 20.26
N VAL A 76 -9.32 1.92 19.65
CA VAL A 76 -7.99 1.44 19.20
C VAL A 76 -7.40 2.39 18.17
N GLY A 77 -8.18 2.80 17.17
CA GLY A 77 -7.75 3.74 16.12
C GLY A 77 -7.35 5.10 16.70
N SER A 78 -8.18 5.67 17.57
CA SER A 78 -7.92 6.96 18.22
C SER A 78 -6.70 6.91 19.13
N LEU A 79 -6.53 5.86 19.91
CA LEU A 79 -5.37 5.67 20.79
C LEU A 79 -4.08 5.57 19.97
N THR A 80 -4.09 4.79 18.90
CA THR A 80 -2.95 4.65 17.99
C THR A 80 -2.59 5.98 17.33
N LEU A 81 -3.59 6.70 16.83
CA LEU A 81 -3.42 8.02 16.21
C LEU A 81 -2.89 9.04 17.21
N LEU A 82 -3.40 9.06 18.44
CA LEU A 82 -2.98 9.96 19.49
C LEU A 82 -1.49 9.75 19.84
N ILE A 83 -1.04 8.49 19.91
CA ILE A 83 0.37 8.17 20.14
C ILE A 83 1.25 8.70 18.99
N LEU A 84 0.81 8.51 17.74
CA LEU A 84 1.54 8.99 16.56
C LEU A 84 1.68 10.52 16.54
N LEU A 85 0.63 11.24 16.98
CA LEU A 85 0.60 12.71 16.99
C LEU A 85 1.29 13.30 18.22
N ALA A 86 1.11 12.68 19.38
CA ALA A 86 1.63 13.18 20.66
C ALA A 86 3.05 12.69 20.99
N TRP A 87 3.71 11.94 20.07
CA TRP A 87 5.04 11.38 20.30
C TRP A 87 6.06 12.48 20.62
N PRO A 88 6.71 12.45 21.81
CA PRO A 88 7.59 13.53 22.23
C PRO A 88 8.85 13.61 21.35
N ALA A 89 9.25 14.82 20.96
CA ALA A 89 10.47 15.06 20.18
C ALA A 89 11.73 14.53 20.86
N ARG A 90 11.77 14.50 22.21
CA ARG A 90 12.88 13.92 22.98
C ARG A 90 13.13 12.43 22.72
N TRP A 91 12.13 11.71 22.19
CA TRP A 91 12.20 10.30 21.86
C TRP A 91 12.29 10.07 20.33
N ALA A 92 12.70 11.09 19.58
CA ALA A 92 12.82 11.02 18.11
C ALA A 92 13.74 9.89 17.61
N ARG A 93 14.65 9.37 18.46
CA ARG A 93 15.48 8.21 18.15
C ARG A 93 14.68 6.91 17.98
N PHE A 94 13.51 6.81 18.61
CA PHE A 94 12.64 5.64 18.47
C PHE A 94 11.58 5.93 17.40
N PRO A 95 11.45 5.07 16.38
CA PRO A 95 10.42 5.24 15.37
C PRO A 95 9.03 5.13 16.03
N LYS A 96 8.31 6.25 16.06
CA LYS A 96 6.99 6.39 16.71
C LYS A 96 5.96 5.36 16.27
N HIS A 97 6.14 4.79 15.09
CA HIS A 97 5.23 3.77 14.55
C HIS A 97 5.28 2.46 15.34
N LEU A 98 6.44 2.07 15.89
CA LEU A 98 6.56 0.84 16.68
C LEU A 98 5.71 0.86 17.95
N PRO A 99 5.86 1.84 18.87
CA PRO A 99 5.01 1.90 20.06
C PRO A 99 3.53 2.11 19.72
N ALA A 100 3.20 2.85 18.65
CA ALA A 100 1.82 3.03 18.23
C ALA A 100 1.18 1.69 17.83
N VAL A 101 1.86 0.88 17.02
CA VAL A 101 1.38 -0.45 16.62
C VAL A 101 1.30 -1.40 17.82
N LEU A 102 2.31 -1.41 18.71
CA LEU A 102 2.30 -2.27 19.90
C LEU A 102 1.13 -1.94 20.83
N ILE A 103 0.90 -0.66 21.10
CA ILE A 103 -0.20 -0.24 21.99
C ILE A 103 -1.54 -0.49 21.31
N GLY A 104 -1.65 -0.26 19.98
CA GLY A 104 -2.83 -0.63 19.21
C GLY A 104 -3.14 -2.13 19.30
N LEU A 105 -2.13 -2.98 19.12
CA LEU A 105 -2.26 -4.43 19.26
C LEU A 105 -2.67 -4.85 20.68
N LEU A 106 -1.98 -4.33 21.69
CA LEU A 106 -2.30 -4.65 23.09
C LEU A 106 -3.70 -4.20 23.48
N SER A 107 -4.15 -3.03 23.03
CA SER A 107 -5.51 -2.56 23.28
C SER A 107 -6.56 -3.40 22.57
N ALA A 108 -6.30 -3.83 21.33
CA ALA A 108 -7.20 -4.74 20.60
C ALA A 108 -7.31 -6.11 21.28
N LEU A 109 -6.18 -6.67 21.75
CA LEU A 109 -6.16 -7.93 22.48
C LEU A 109 -6.90 -7.81 23.83
N LEU A 110 -6.69 -6.73 24.57
CA LEU A 110 -7.37 -6.47 25.82
C LEU A 110 -8.89 -6.34 25.65
N LEU A 111 -9.33 -5.58 24.63
CA LEU A 111 -10.75 -5.45 24.31
C LEU A 111 -11.35 -6.78 23.88
N GLY A 112 -10.64 -7.58 23.10
CA GLY A 112 -11.08 -8.93 22.72
C GLY A 112 -11.25 -9.83 23.95
N TRP A 113 -10.34 -9.77 24.92
CA TRP A 113 -10.44 -10.51 26.18
C TRP A 113 -11.61 -10.04 27.07
N LEU A 114 -11.94 -8.75 27.01
CA LEU A 114 -13.11 -8.17 27.72
C LEU A 114 -14.46 -8.45 27.01
N GLY A 115 -14.47 -9.18 25.88
CA GLY A 115 -15.67 -9.49 25.12
C GLY A 115 -16.08 -8.46 24.08
N TYR A 116 -15.19 -7.52 23.76
CA TYR A 116 -15.38 -6.50 22.71
C TYR A 116 -14.39 -6.72 21.55
N PRO A 117 -14.65 -7.71 20.67
CA PRO A 117 -13.70 -8.03 19.60
C PRO A 117 -13.59 -6.86 18.61
N VAL A 118 -12.37 -6.58 18.19
CA VAL A 118 -12.05 -5.60 17.14
C VAL A 118 -11.63 -6.36 15.89
N ALA A 119 -12.03 -5.88 14.71
CA ALA A 119 -11.63 -6.45 13.44
C ALA A 119 -10.09 -6.49 13.34
N THR A 120 -9.56 -7.64 13.00
CA THR A 120 -8.13 -7.89 12.82
C THR A 120 -7.87 -8.45 11.43
N ILE A 121 -6.61 -8.45 11.00
CA ILE A 121 -6.24 -9.10 9.73
C ILE A 121 -6.66 -10.57 9.72
N ALA A 122 -6.63 -11.24 10.89
CA ALA A 122 -7.05 -12.63 11.00
C ALA A 122 -8.57 -12.81 10.89
N SER A 123 -9.39 -11.84 11.30
CA SER A 123 -10.85 -11.92 11.19
C SER A 123 -11.37 -11.53 9.79
N GLU A 124 -10.70 -10.58 9.13
CA GLU A 124 -11.15 -9.99 7.87
C GLU A 124 -10.64 -10.73 6.63
N PHE A 125 -9.47 -11.35 6.74
CA PHE A 125 -8.84 -12.00 5.61
C PHE A 125 -8.73 -13.52 5.84
N GLY A 126 -9.07 -14.27 4.81
CA GLY A 126 -8.87 -15.71 4.77
C GLY A 126 -8.01 -16.10 3.58
N PHE A 127 -7.34 -17.22 3.68
CA PHE A 127 -6.61 -17.83 2.56
C PHE A 127 -6.90 -19.32 2.50
N VAL A 128 -6.69 -19.90 1.33
CA VAL A 128 -6.85 -21.35 1.11
C VAL A 128 -5.47 -21.94 0.84
N TRP A 129 -5.12 -22.95 1.61
CA TRP A 129 -3.90 -23.73 1.41
C TRP A 129 -3.97 -24.55 0.11
N PRO A 130 -2.82 -24.95 -0.49
CA PRO A 130 -2.82 -25.81 -1.67
C PRO A 130 -3.53 -27.16 -1.46
N ASP A 131 -3.64 -27.64 -0.23
CA ASP A 131 -4.37 -28.85 0.18
C ASP A 131 -5.88 -28.62 0.37
N GLY A 132 -6.39 -27.41 0.13
CA GLY A 132 -7.79 -27.05 0.26
C GLY A 132 -8.22 -26.62 1.66
N GLN A 133 -7.34 -26.65 2.66
CA GLN A 133 -7.66 -26.15 4.00
C GLN A 133 -7.79 -24.62 4.00
N GLN A 134 -8.73 -24.10 4.77
CA GLN A 134 -8.91 -22.65 4.96
C GLN A 134 -8.08 -22.18 6.15
N GLY A 135 -7.35 -21.09 5.95
CA GLY A 135 -6.65 -20.38 7.01
C GLY A 135 -7.17 -18.96 7.17
N THR A 136 -6.88 -18.35 8.30
CA THR A 136 -7.26 -16.96 8.60
C THR A 136 -6.03 -16.07 8.64
N GLY A 137 -6.17 -14.82 8.19
CA GLY A 137 -5.10 -13.84 8.16
C GLY A 137 -4.15 -14.01 6.97
N ILE A 138 -2.89 -13.65 7.18
CA ILE A 138 -1.81 -13.77 6.18
C ILE A 138 -1.19 -15.16 6.34
N PRO A 139 -1.04 -15.96 5.24
CA PRO A 139 -0.44 -17.27 5.31
C PRO A 139 1.00 -17.21 5.85
N PRO A 140 1.33 -17.95 6.91
CA PRO A 140 2.67 -17.97 7.50
C PRO A 140 3.63 -18.83 6.68
N MET A 141 3.77 -18.51 5.40
CA MET A 141 4.65 -19.19 4.47
C MET A 141 5.78 -18.29 4.00
N LEU A 142 6.96 -18.88 3.85
CA LEU A 142 8.04 -18.20 3.14
C LEU A 142 7.71 -18.09 1.65
N PRO A 143 8.24 -17.06 0.94
CA PRO A 143 8.11 -16.97 -0.49
C PRO A 143 8.56 -18.25 -1.17
N GLN A 144 7.69 -18.83 -1.98
CA GLN A 144 7.99 -20.08 -2.70
C GLN A 144 8.17 -19.76 -4.18
N TRP A 145 9.13 -20.46 -4.79
CA TRP A 145 9.31 -20.36 -6.22
C TRP A 145 8.10 -20.95 -6.94
N ALA A 146 7.43 -20.11 -7.73
CA ALA A 146 6.29 -20.52 -8.54
C ALA A 146 6.32 -19.80 -9.89
N LEU A 147 5.97 -20.49 -10.94
CA LEU A 147 5.87 -19.90 -12.25
C LEU A 147 4.52 -19.14 -12.36
N PRO A 148 4.52 -17.85 -12.67
CA PRO A 148 3.30 -17.02 -12.65
C PRO A 148 2.15 -17.57 -13.50
N TRP A 149 2.46 -18.22 -14.63
CA TRP A 149 1.46 -18.81 -15.53
C TRP A 149 0.85 -20.12 -15.03
N GLN A 150 1.42 -20.79 -14.03
CA GLN A 150 0.86 -22.02 -13.44
C GLN A 150 -0.37 -21.73 -12.57
N TRP A 151 -0.47 -20.55 -12.00
CA TRP A 151 -1.58 -20.16 -11.13
C TRP A 151 -2.92 -20.10 -11.86
N ASP A 152 -2.92 -19.72 -13.15
CA ASP A 152 -4.11 -19.60 -13.95
C ASP A 152 -4.57 -20.92 -14.54
N LEU A 153 -3.63 -21.80 -14.87
CA LEU A 153 -3.95 -23.15 -15.37
C LEU A 153 -4.71 -23.97 -14.31
N ALA A 154 -4.38 -23.80 -13.03
CA ALA A 154 -5.05 -24.47 -11.91
C ALA A 154 -6.49 -23.97 -11.69
N LYS A 155 -6.84 -22.73 -12.12
CA LYS A 155 -8.17 -22.12 -11.96
C LYS A 155 -9.03 -22.18 -13.23
N GLY A 156 -8.55 -22.84 -14.30
CA GLY A 156 -9.31 -22.95 -15.57
C GLY A 156 -9.46 -21.64 -16.36
N HIS A 157 -8.74 -20.59 -15.98
CA HIS A 157 -8.72 -19.34 -16.72
C HIS A 157 -7.67 -19.41 -17.82
N HIS A 158 -8.10 -19.30 -19.08
CA HIS A 158 -7.19 -19.21 -20.21
C HIS A 158 -6.72 -17.76 -20.36
N LEU A 159 -5.53 -17.43 -19.90
CA LEU A 159 -4.86 -16.12 -20.12
C LEU A 159 -4.72 -15.76 -21.60
N LEU A 160 -4.83 -16.75 -22.49
CA LEU A 160 -4.61 -16.58 -23.93
C LEU A 160 -5.83 -16.00 -24.70
N TYR A 161 -6.92 -15.67 -24.02
CA TYR A 161 -7.99 -14.92 -24.68
C TYR A 161 -7.51 -13.49 -24.97
N ALA A 162 -7.62 -13.06 -26.21
CA ALA A 162 -7.14 -11.75 -26.67
C ALA A 162 -7.70 -10.57 -25.83
N ASP A 163 -8.95 -10.67 -25.39
CA ASP A 163 -9.59 -9.65 -24.56
C ASP A 163 -9.01 -9.60 -23.14
N THR A 164 -8.68 -10.75 -22.57
CA THR A 164 -8.00 -10.82 -21.25
C THR A 164 -6.60 -10.23 -21.34
N LEU A 165 -5.82 -10.59 -22.36
CA LEU A 165 -4.48 -10.03 -22.56
C LEU A 165 -4.53 -8.52 -22.77
N ARG A 166 -5.50 -8.02 -23.53
CA ARG A 166 -5.67 -6.58 -23.75
C ARG A 166 -5.97 -5.82 -22.46
N SER A 167 -6.90 -6.32 -21.64
CA SER A 167 -7.25 -5.69 -20.36
C SER A 167 -6.10 -5.73 -19.38
N LEU A 168 -5.37 -6.86 -19.28
CA LEU A 168 -4.17 -6.99 -18.45
C LEU A 168 -3.04 -6.08 -18.93
N PHE A 169 -2.85 -5.91 -20.24
CA PHE A 169 -1.83 -5.01 -20.76
C PHE A 169 -2.12 -3.54 -20.42
N ILE A 170 -3.39 -3.10 -20.56
CA ILE A 170 -3.80 -1.74 -20.17
C ILE A 170 -3.58 -1.52 -18.69
N ALA A 171 -3.99 -2.48 -17.83
CA ALA A 171 -3.77 -2.41 -16.40
C ALA A 171 -2.26 -2.37 -16.05
N ALA A 172 -1.45 -3.21 -16.70
CA ALA A 172 -0.01 -3.24 -16.53
C ALA A 172 0.67 -1.93 -16.92
N CYS A 173 0.25 -1.30 -18.02
CA CYS A 173 0.73 0.02 -18.43
C CYS A 173 0.39 1.08 -17.40
N THR A 174 -0.86 1.09 -16.93
CA THR A 174 -1.32 2.05 -15.92
C THR A 174 -0.52 1.91 -14.62
N ILE A 175 -0.37 0.68 -14.10
CA ILE A 175 0.39 0.40 -12.89
C ILE A 175 1.87 0.77 -13.06
N ALA A 176 2.45 0.47 -14.23
CA ALA A 176 3.86 0.78 -14.50
C ALA A 176 4.10 2.30 -14.55
N ILE A 177 3.24 3.06 -15.22
CA ILE A 177 3.36 4.52 -15.30
C ILE A 177 3.15 5.14 -13.91
N LEU A 178 2.11 4.75 -13.18
CA LEU A 178 1.86 5.24 -11.82
C LEU A 178 3.03 4.90 -10.90
N GLY A 179 3.51 3.66 -10.93
CA GLY A 179 4.64 3.23 -10.11
C GLY A 179 5.94 3.96 -10.47
N ALA A 180 6.19 4.23 -11.76
CA ALA A 180 7.33 5.03 -12.20
C ALA A 180 7.27 6.45 -11.65
N ILE A 181 6.11 7.11 -11.78
CA ILE A 181 5.89 8.47 -11.26
C ILE A 181 6.09 8.47 -9.75
N GLU A 182 5.44 7.58 -9.00
CA GLU A 182 5.53 7.52 -7.54
C GLU A 182 6.97 7.31 -7.06
N SER A 183 7.72 6.38 -7.68
CA SER A 183 9.10 6.10 -7.31
C SER A 183 10.03 7.27 -7.60
N LEU A 184 9.92 7.88 -8.77
CA LEU A 184 10.79 9.00 -9.13
C LEU A 184 10.44 10.28 -8.35
N LEU A 185 9.15 10.52 -8.05
CA LEU A 185 8.77 11.62 -7.15
C LEU A 185 9.30 11.41 -5.74
N SER A 186 9.27 10.17 -5.25
CA SER A 186 9.86 9.82 -3.95
C SER A 186 11.38 10.05 -3.96
N ALA A 187 12.07 9.66 -5.03
CA ALA A 187 13.50 9.87 -5.19
C ALA A 187 13.88 11.36 -5.26
N ILE A 188 13.15 12.17 -6.05
CA ILE A 188 13.35 13.64 -6.12
C ILE A 188 13.15 14.29 -4.75
N THR A 189 12.13 13.89 -4.01
CA THR A 189 11.88 14.43 -2.67
C THR A 189 13.01 14.05 -1.70
N LEU A 190 13.52 12.82 -1.79
CA LEU A 190 14.66 12.37 -1.00
C LEU A 190 15.95 13.13 -1.35
N ASP A 191 16.21 13.41 -2.61
CA ASP A 191 17.33 14.22 -3.06
C ASP A 191 17.31 15.61 -2.41
N GLN A 192 16.12 16.23 -2.36
CA GLN A 192 15.96 17.54 -1.71
C GLN A 192 16.25 17.49 -0.21
N LEU A 193 15.86 16.37 0.46
CA LEU A 193 16.09 16.19 1.89
C LEU A 193 17.53 15.83 2.24
N THR A 194 18.19 15.03 1.38
CA THR A 194 19.55 14.49 1.62
C THR A 194 20.64 15.28 0.90
N GLN A 195 20.29 16.24 0.04
CA GLN A 195 21.21 17.01 -0.81
C GLN A 195 22.05 16.09 -1.71
N GLN A 196 21.49 14.98 -2.13
CA GLN A 196 22.09 14.02 -3.06
C GLN A 196 21.33 14.03 -4.39
N HIS A 197 21.91 13.41 -5.42
CA HIS A 197 21.27 13.25 -6.72
C HIS A 197 21.15 11.76 -7.04
N HIS A 198 19.94 11.30 -7.30
CA HIS A 198 19.69 9.94 -7.74
C HIS A 198 19.85 9.80 -9.27
N ASN A 199 19.92 8.56 -9.73
CA ASN A 199 19.87 8.24 -11.15
C ASN A 199 18.46 7.73 -11.51
N SER A 200 17.64 8.60 -12.09
CA SER A 200 16.23 8.31 -12.42
C SER A 200 16.05 7.06 -13.30
N ASN A 201 16.95 6.82 -14.25
CA ASN A 201 16.87 5.61 -15.09
C ASN A 201 17.35 4.36 -14.35
N GLY A 202 18.34 4.51 -13.46
CA GLY A 202 18.78 3.43 -12.57
C GLY A 202 17.67 2.99 -11.60
N GLU A 203 16.93 3.95 -11.05
CA GLU A 203 15.77 3.71 -10.19
C GLU A 203 14.67 2.93 -10.90
N LEU A 204 14.26 3.38 -12.12
CA LEU A 204 13.30 2.67 -12.95
C LEU A 204 13.75 1.26 -13.33
N LEU A 205 15.04 1.10 -13.62
CA LEU A 205 15.60 -0.22 -13.95
C LEU A 205 15.55 -1.16 -12.74
N GLY A 206 15.97 -0.69 -11.57
CA GLY A 206 15.95 -1.44 -10.33
C GLY A 206 14.53 -1.87 -9.95
N GLN A 207 13.57 -0.93 -10.00
CA GLN A 207 12.16 -1.21 -9.76
C GLN A 207 11.59 -2.19 -10.79
N GLY A 208 11.95 -2.02 -12.07
CA GLY A 208 11.52 -2.91 -13.14
C GLY A 208 12.00 -4.33 -12.95
N LEU A 209 13.27 -4.52 -12.60
CA LEU A 209 13.84 -5.84 -12.32
C LEU A 209 13.24 -6.48 -11.08
N GLY A 210 13.03 -5.70 -10.01
CA GLY A 210 12.33 -6.17 -8.80
C GLY A 210 10.91 -6.64 -9.10
N ASN A 211 10.16 -5.88 -9.87
CA ASN A 211 8.79 -6.22 -10.29
C ASN A 211 8.73 -7.34 -11.34
N LEU A 212 9.83 -7.67 -12.00
CA LEU A 212 9.94 -8.89 -12.83
C LEU A 212 10.20 -10.13 -11.98
N ALA A 213 11.00 -9.99 -10.94
CA ALA A 213 11.35 -11.10 -10.05
C ALA A 213 10.20 -11.46 -9.08
N ALA A 214 9.48 -10.45 -8.56
CA ALA A 214 8.46 -10.64 -7.53
C ALA A 214 7.41 -11.72 -7.84
N PRO A 215 6.82 -11.81 -9.05
CA PRO A 215 5.82 -12.83 -9.35
C PRO A 215 6.32 -14.27 -9.26
N PHE A 216 7.62 -14.50 -9.46
CA PHE A 216 8.21 -15.84 -9.33
C PHE A 216 8.28 -16.33 -7.87
N PHE A 217 8.08 -15.42 -6.92
CA PHE A 217 8.04 -15.71 -5.49
C PHE A 217 6.65 -15.44 -4.88
N GLY A 218 5.61 -15.36 -5.72
CA GLY A 218 4.25 -15.06 -5.27
C GLY A 218 4.02 -13.60 -4.86
N GLY A 219 4.95 -12.70 -5.21
CA GLY A 219 4.84 -11.28 -4.94
C GLY A 219 3.99 -10.53 -5.99
N PHE A 220 3.58 -9.33 -5.65
CA PHE A 220 2.86 -8.41 -6.53
C PHE A 220 3.70 -7.17 -6.83
N ALA A 221 3.22 -6.35 -7.79
CA ALA A 221 3.93 -5.14 -8.19
C ALA A 221 4.06 -4.15 -7.03
N ALA A 222 5.24 -3.56 -6.90
CA ALA A 222 5.55 -2.59 -5.85
C ALA A 222 6.17 -1.32 -6.44
N SER A 223 6.00 -0.20 -5.73
CA SER A 223 6.65 1.08 -5.99
C SER A 223 7.31 1.63 -4.72
N ALA A 224 8.10 2.68 -4.86
CA ALA A 224 8.66 3.37 -3.71
C ALA A 224 7.58 4.08 -2.91
N SER A 225 7.77 4.18 -1.61
CA SER A 225 6.85 4.90 -0.71
C SER A 225 7.58 6.07 -0.06
N LEU A 226 7.16 7.29 -0.41
CA LEU A 226 7.74 8.52 0.13
C LEU A 226 7.75 8.53 1.66
N SER A 227 6.64 8.18 2.30
CA SER A 227 6.53 8.21 3.77
C SER A 227 7.51 7.25 4.45
N ARG A 228 7.68 6.05 3.91
CA ARG A 228 8.65 5.07 4.44
C ARG A 228 10.10 5.47 4.16
N SER A 229 10.37 6.01 3.00
CA SER A 229 11.70 6.47 2.62
C SER A 229 12.13 7.67 3.48
N CYS A 230 11.24 8.63 3.73
CA CYS A 230 11.53 9.77 4.60
C CYS A 230 11.81 9.38 6.06
N THR A 231 11.28 8.26 6.57
CA THR A 231 11.59 7.80 7.93
C THR A 231 13.04 7.31 8.08
N ASN A 232 13.68 6.94 6.99
CA ASN A 232 15.08 6.50 6.94
C ASN A 232 16.06 7.65 6.67
N CYS A 233 15.58 8.86 6.39
CA CYS A 233 16.47 10.01 6.25
C CYS A 233 17.06 10.39 7.61
N PRO A 234 18.38 10.67 7.69
CA PRO A 234 18.95 11.25 8.89
C PRO A 234 18.23 12.57 9.18
N ALA A 235 17.89 12.80 10.45
CA ALA A 235 17.31 14.09 10.84
C ALA A 235 18.24 15.21 10.38
N PRO A 236 17.71 16.31 9.83
CA PRO A 236 18.54 17.46 9.48
C PRO A 236 19.29 17.89 10.74
N THR A 237 20.63 17.93 10.63
CA THR A 237 21.54 18.36 11.70
C THR A 237 21.40 19.84 11.94
#